data_81fa3cdd7e5e6d33fdef45f9a6448831
#
_entry.id   81fa3cdd7e5e6d33fdef45f9a6448831
#
_cell.length_a   1.000
_cell.length_b   1.000
_cell.length_c   1.000
_cell.angle_alpha   90.00
_cell.angle_beta   90.00
_cell.angle_gamma   90.00
#
_symmetry.space_group_name_H-M   'P 1'
#
loop_
_entity.id
_entity.type
_entity.pdbx_description
1 polymer ?
#
loop_
_entity_poly.entity_id
_entity_poly.type
_entity_poly.pdbx_seq_one_letter_code
_entity_poly.pdbx_strand_id
1 'polypeptide(L)'
;LDLCYCLEIPKSFKKIKSFDQTQFWQHSLASGYLSRMFSEKLVDDQNIVNASFMSGMMHDVGILVFNYLIPKEYNNFLIAKDISNSDQPVETLEKATFGVDHQELGAMFLEKHWELPKILVGGATDHHKDYISSGSINLSHIVSASNKLANENNISHPIMSQHKEELSEDFITKANLSSNEIEGFIEKTKIGLLAFDSMNNT
;
A
#
# COMPACT_ATOMS: atom_id res chain seq x y z
N LEU A 1 -5.97 6.71 18.44
CA LEU A 1 -7.28 6.43 17.79
C LEU A 1 -7.10 5.63 16.50
N ASP A 2 -5.98 5.80 15.81
CA ASP A 2 -5.73 5.25 14.48
C ASP A 2 -5.55 3.72 14.47
N LEU A 3 -5.06 3.12 15.55
CA LEU A 3 -4.89 1.66 15.67
C LEU A 3 -6.22 0.91 15.87
N CYS A 4 -7.24 1.54 16.44
CA CYS A 4 -8.50 0.86 16.74
C CYS A 4 -9.30 0.47 15.50
N TYR A 5 -9.23 1.26 14.41
CA TYR A 5 -9.90 0.92 13.16
C TYR A 5 -9.22 -0.23 12.41
N CYS A 6 -7.92 -0.42 12.61
CA CYS A 6 -7.15 -1.49 11.97
C CYS A 6 -7.42 -2.87 12.58
N LEU A 7 -7.88 -2.92 13.84
CA LEU A 7 -8.11 -4.17 14.58
C LEU A 7 -9.49 -4.80 14.31
N GLU A 8 -10.43 -4.06 13.75
CA GLU A 8 -11.75 -4.57 13.35
C GLU A 8 -11.83 -4.96 11.86
N ILE A 9 -10.73 -5.46 11.31
CA ILE A 9 -10.79 -6.11 10.00
C ILE A 9 -11.75 -7.31 10.13
N PRO A 10 -12.78 -7.38 9.30
CA PRO A 10 -13.78 -8.43 9.46
C PRO A 10 -13.09 -9.80 9.48
N LYS A 11 -13.34 -10.61 10.53
CA LYS A 11 -12.91 -12.02 10.63
C LYS A 11 -13.36 -12.88 9.45
N SER A 12 -14.04 -12.27 8.49
CA SER A 12 -14.59 -12.86 7.27
C SER A 12 -13.63 -12.94 6.10
N PHE A 13 -12.43 -12.33 6.16
CA PHE A 13 -11.43 -12.58 5.13
C PHE A 13 -10.88 -14.00 5.30
N LYS A 14 -11.48 -14.96 4.59
CA LYS A 14 -11.04 -16.36 4.60
C LYS A 14 -9.58 -16.43 4.18
N LYS A 15 -8.78 -17.25 4.91
CA LYS A 15 -7.41 -17.56 4.49
C LYS A 15 -7.41 -18.04 3.04
N ILE A 16 -6.73 -17.29 2.17
CA ILE A 16 -6.43 -17.75 0.81
C ILE A 16 -5.17 -18.59 0.89
N LYS A 17 -5.15 -19.73 0.21
CA LYS A 17 -3.98 -20.62 0.22
C LYS A 17 -2.76 -20.04 -0.52
N SER A 18 -3.00 -19.14 -1.45
CA SER A 18 -1.95 -18.49 -2.28
C SER A 18 -1.55 -17.10 -1.79
N PHE A 19 -1.94 -16.73 -0.57
CA PHE A 19 -1.80 -15.37 -0.09
C PHE A 19 -1.35 -15.35 1.37
N ASP A 20 -0.20 -14.77 1.65
CA ASP A 20 0.27 -14.56 3.02
C ASP A 20 -0.31 -13.27 3.60
N GLN A 21 -1.33 -13.42 4.46
CA GLN A 21 -1.98 -12.29 5.10
C GLN A 21 -1.06 -11.55 6.08
N THR A 22 -0.13 -12.23 6.72
CA THR A 22 0.82 -11.60 7.64
C THR A 22 1.73 -10.67 6.86
N GLN A 23 2.30 -11.16 5.75
CA GLN A 23 3.13 -10.36 4.86
C GLN A 23 2.35 -9.18 4.26
N PHE A 24 1.09 -9.38 3.87
CA PHE A 24 0.21 -8.30 3.42
C PHE A 24 0.11 -7.17 4.45
N TRP A 25 -0.17 -7.53 5.72
CA TRP A 25 -0.31 -6.52 6.76
C TRP A 25 1.01 -5.86 7.16
N GLN A 26 2.11 -6.60 7.12
CA GLN A 26 3.45 -6.04 7.32
C GLN A 26 3.76 -4.99 6.24
N HIS A 27 3.49 -5.29 4.97
CA HIS A 27 3.65 -4.33 3.87
C HIS A 27 2.74 -3.11 4.03
N SER A 28 1.46 -3.33 4.30
CA SER A 28 0.47 -2.26 4.52
C SER A 28 0.86 -1.33 5.68
N LEU A 29 1.30 -1.89 6.80
CA LEU A 29 1.80 -1.11 7.94
C LEU A 29 3.07 -0.34 7.61
N ALA A 30 4.01 -0.96 6.89
CA ALA A 30 5.24 -0.28 6.45
C ALA A 30 4.92 0.92 5.59
N SER A 31 4.03 0.75 4.60
CA SER A 31 3.56 1.83 3.73
C SER A 31 2.86 2.94 4.54
N GLY A 32 2.10 2.58 5.57
CA GLY A 32 1.49 3.54 6.50
C GLY A 32 2.53 4.34 7.30
N TYR A 33 3.52 3.67 7.92
CA TYR A 33 4.59 4.34 8.67
C TYR A 33 5.41 5.27 7.79
N LEU A 34 5.82 4.81 6.61
CA LEU A 34 6.58 5.61 5.65
C LEU A 34 5.76 6.82 5.17
N SER A 35 4.47 6.63 4.85
CA SER A 35 3.59 7.72 4.45
C SER A 35 3.45 8.78 5.54
N ARG A 36 3.40 8.37 6.81
CA ARG A 36 3.37 9.31 7.93
C ARG A 36 4.66 10.12 8.02
N MET A 37 5.82 9.45 7.98
CA MET A 37 7.12 10.13 8.09
C MET A 37 7.40 11.05 6.90
N PHE A 38 7.05 10.63 5.68
CA PHE A 38 7.14 11.52 4.51
C PHE A 38 6.21 12.74 4.65
N SER A 39 4.96 12.53 5.05
CA SER A 39 4.02 13.64 5.22
C SER A 39 4.47 14.65 6.27
N GLU A 40 4.97 14.20 7.41
CA GLU A 40 5.51 15.07 8.47
C GLU A 40 6.68 15.95 8.00
N LYS A 41 7.46 15.46 7.03
CA LYS A 41 8.56 16.21 6.44
C LYS A 41 8.12 17.15 5.31
N LEU A 42 7.14 16.76 4.51
CA LEU A 42 6.88 17.35 3.20
C LEU A 42 5.67 18.27 3.15
N VAL A 43 4.77 18.18 4.13
CA VAL A 43 3.46 18.81 4.06
C VAL A 43 3.14 19.54 5.35
N ASP A 44 2.76 20.83 5.23
CA ASP A 44 2.33 21.65 6.37
C ASP A 44 0.87 21.40 6.78
N ASP A 45 0.04 20.85 5.87
CA ASP A 45 -1.36 20.57 6.15
C ASP A 45 -1.52 19.35 7.07
N GLN A 46 -1.89 19.64 8.33
CA GLN A 46 -2.09 18.62 9.36
C GLN A 46 -3.21 17.61 9.02
N ASN A 47 -4.16 17.95 8.17
CA ASN A 47 -5.18 17.00 7.73
C ASN A 47 -4.55 15.93 6.85
N ILE A 48 -3.64 16.30 5.95
CA ILE A 48 -2.87 15.35 5.12
C ILE A 48 -1.98 14.50 6.00
N VAL A 49 -1.23 15.12 6.92
CA VAL A 49 -0.34 14.41 7.85
C VAL A 49 -1.13 13.40 8.70
N ASN A 50 -2.29 13.77 9.21
CA ASN A 50 -3.14 12.88 10.01
C ASN A 50 -3.77 11.75 9.19
N ALA A 51 -4.06 11.97 7.92
CA ALA A 51 -4.64 10.97 7.03
C ALA A 51 -3.60 9.99 6.46
N SER A 52 -2.33 10.38 6.41
CA SER A 52 -1.29 9.69 5.62
C SER A 52 -1.02 8.26 6.08
N PHE A 53 -0.97 8.00 7.39
CA PHE A 53 -0.78 6.64 7.91
C PHE A 53 -1.89 5.70 7.44
N MET A 54 -3.15 6.11 7.63
CA MET A 54 -4.30 5.30 7.26
C MET A 54 -4.39 5.12 5.74
N SER A 55 -4.12 6.18 4.98
CA SER A 55 -4.12 6.14 3.51
C SER A 55 -3.06 5.16 2.98
N GLY A 56 -1.84 5.21 3.52
CA GLY A 56 -0.78 4.26 3.19
C GLY A 56 -1.11 2.83 3.62
N MET A 57 -1.72 2.65 4.79
CA MET A 57 -2.09 1.32 5.28
C MET A 57 -3.21 0.67 4.45
N MET A 58 -4.10 1.47 3.85
CA MET A 58 -5.26 0.98 3.09
C MET A 58 -5.05 0.97 1.58
N HIS A 59 -3.85 1.32 1.08
CA HIS A 59 -3.62 1.49 -0.36
C HIS A 59 -3.97 0.23 -1.18
N ASP A 60 -3.67 -0.95 -0.65
CA ASP A 60 -3.87 -2.26 -1.29
C ASP A 60 -5.15 -2.98 -0.85
N VAL A 61 -6.07 -2.32 -0.14
CA VAL A 61 -7.29 -2.96 0.36
C VAL A 61 -8.12 -3.64 -0.74
N GLY A 62 -8.03 -3.18 -1.98
CA GLY A 62 -8.70 -3.77 -3.13
C GLY A 62 -8.34 -5.24 -3.38
N ILE A 63 -7.12 -5.64 -3.05
CA ILE A 63 -6.68 -7.04 -3.10
C ILE A 63 -7.50 -7.91 -2.12
N LEU A 64 -7.73 -7.41 -0.91
CA LEU A 64 -8.59 -8.09 0.05
C LEU A 64 -10.05 -8.12 -0.42
N VAL A 65 -10.50 -7.06 -1.09
CA VAL A 65 -11.86 -6.97 -1.64
C VAL A 65 -12.04 -7.98 -2.78
N PHE A 66 -11.10 -8.12 -3.69
CA PHE A 66 -11.10 -9.19 -4.70
C PHE A 66 -11.23 -10.56 -4.05
N ASN A 67 -10.39 -10.81 -3.04
CA ASN A 67 -10.43 -12.08 -2.32
C ASN A 67 -11.75 -12.32 -1.59
N TYR A 68 -12.40 -11.28 -1.11
CA TYR A 68 -13.69 -11.39 -0.43
C TYR A 68 -14.84 -11.65 -1.44
N LEU A 69 -14.86 -10.91 -2.54
CA LEU A 69 -15.96 -10.97 -3.51
C LEU A 69 -15.89 -12.18 -4.43
N ILE A 70 -14.69 -12.52 -4.92
CA ILE A 70 -14.46 -13.57 -5.93
C ILE A 70 -13.29 -14.48 -5.54
N PRO A 71 -13.30 -15.11 -4.35
CA PRO A 71 -12.14 -15.80 -3.78
C PRO A 71 -11.58 -16.93 -4.66
N LYS A 72 -12.43 -17.65 -5.39
CA LYS A 72 -11.99 -18.74 -6.27
C LYS A 72 -11.35 -18.20 -7.54
N GLU A 73 -11.99 -17.25 -8.17
CA GLU A 73 -11.55 -16.62 -9.41
C GLU A 73 -10.24 -15.86 -9.19
N TYR A 74 -10.13 -15.12 -8.10
CA TYR A 74 -8.93 -14.37 -7.77
C TYR A 74 -7.77 -15.31 -7.40
N ASN A 75 -8.02 -16.38 -6.63
CA ASN A 75 -7.01 -17.38 -6.34
C ASN A 75 -6.52 -18.08 -7.64
N ASN A 76 -7.43 -18.44 -8.55
CA ASN A 76 -7.07 -19.01 -9.84
C ASN A 76 -6.27 -18.04 -10.70
N PHE A 77 -6.60 -16.75 -10.67
CA PHE A 77 -5.84 -15.69 -11.34
C PHE A 77 -4.40 -15.63 -10.84
N LEU A 78 -4.20 -15.60 -9.52
CA LEU A 78 -2.86 -15.54 -8.90
C LEU A 78 -1.99 -16.76 -9.30
N ILE A 79 -2.60 -17.95 -9.35
CA ILE A 79 -1.90 -19.20 -9.71
C ILE A 79 -1.68 -19.29 -11.23
N ALA A 80 -2.73 -19.07 -12.03
CA ALA A 80 -2.70 -19.31 -13.47
C ALA A 80 -1.85 -18.31 -14.24
N LYS A 81 -1.76 -17.07 -13.75
CA LYS A 81 -0.91 -16.04 -14.36
C LYS A 81 0.54 -16.15 -13.93
N ASP A 82 0.83 -17.00 -12.93
CA ASP A 82 2.15 -17.07 -12.32
C ASP A 82 2.68 -15.65 -12.02
N ILE A 83 1.85 -14.90 -11.25
CA ILE A 83 2.06 -13.46 -11.00
C ILE A 83 3.48 -13.18 -10.53
N SER A 84 4.04 -14.07 -9.70
CA SER A 84 5.41 -13.93 -9.17
C SER A 84 6.50 -13.94 -10.26
N ASN A 85 6.22 -14.52 -11.43
CA ASN A 85 7.16 -14.60 -12.56
C ASN A 85 6.76 -13.67 -13.74
N SER A 86 5.74 -12.84 -13.56
CA SER A 86 5.30 -11.90 -14.61
C SER A 86 6.14 -10.65 -14.63
N ASP A 87 6.54 -10.20 -15.82
CA ASP A 87 7.15 -8.89 -16.05
C ASP A 87 6.13 -7.75 -16.12
N GLN A 88 4.83 -8.08 -16.10
CA GLN A 88 3.77 -7.08 -16.12
C GLN A 88 3.32 -6.74 -14.71
N PRO A 89 2.98 -5.47 -14.44
CA PRO A 89 2.38 -5.05 -13.17
C PRO A 89 1.08 -5.82 -12.89
N VAL A 90 0.85 -6.14 -11.62
CA VAL A 90 -0.32 -6.93 -11.20
C VAL A 90 -1.63 -6.22 -11.53
N GLU A 91 -1.71 -4.90 -11.37
CA GLU A 91 -2.87 -4.08 -11.70
C GLU A 91 -3.21 -4.14 -13.21
N THR A 92 -2.21 -4.24 -14.08
CA THR A 92 -2.42 -4.43 -15.52
C THR A 92 -3.05 -5.78 -15.80
N LEU A 93 -2.58 -6.84 -15.15
CA LEU A 93 -3.12 -8.19 -15.30
C LEU A 93 -4.52 -8.32 -14.70
N GLU A 94 -4.79 -7.69 -13.57
CA GLU A 94 -6.12 -7.60 -12.95
C GLU A 94 -7.09 -6.90 -13.89
N LYS A 95 -6.71 -5.72 -14.39
CA LYS A 95 -7.53 -4.94 -15.32
C LYS A 95 -7.89 -5.74 -16.57
N ALA A 96 -6.93 -6.45 -17.16
CA ALA A 96 -7.15 -7.30 -18.34
C ALA A 96 -8.06 -8.51 -18.04
N THR A 97 -8.02 -9.02 -16.80
CA THR A 97 -8.76 -10.23 -16.42
C THR A 97 -10.16 -9.94 -15.89
N PHE A 98 -10.30 -8.91 -15.06
CA PHE A 98 -11.53 -8.60 -14.31
C PHE A 98 -12.20 -7.29 -14.77
N GLY A 99 -11.57 -6.51 -15.65
CA GLY A 99 -12.07 -5.21 -16.08
C GLY A 99 -11.86 -4.08 -15.08
N VAL A 100 -11.35 -4.40 -13.89
CA VAL A 100 -11.02 -3.48 -12.79
C VAL A 100 -9.74 -3.97 -12.12
N ASP A 101 -8.92 -3.06 -11.62
CA ASP A 101 -7.74 -3.39 -10.83
C ASP A 101 -7.99 -3.15 -9.34
N HIS A 102 -7.03 -3.55 -8.48
CA HIS A 102 -7.16 -3.41 -7.03
C HIS A 102 -7.19 -1.94 -6.58
N GLN A 103 -6.56 -1.01 -7.30
CA GLN A 103 -6.62 0.43 -6.98
C GLN A 103 -8.04 0.96 -7.11
N GLU A 104 -8.67 0.71 -8.27
CA GLU A 104 -10.04 1.13 -8.54
C GLU A 104 -11.03 0.45 -7.58
N LEU A 105 -10.89 -0.87 -7.40
CA LEU A 105 -11.77 -1.65 -6.53
C LEU A 105 -11.64 -1.23 -5.06
N GLY A 106 -10.42 -1.00 -4.60
CA GLY A 106 -10.12 -0.52 -3.25
C GLY A 106 -10.69 0.87 -3.01
N ALA A 107 -10.46 1.80 -3.94
CA ALA A 107 -11.00 3.15 -3.86
C ALA A 107 -12.54 3.15 -3.80
N MET A 108 -13.19 2.35 -4.67
CA MET A 108 -14.66 2.21 -4.65
C MET A 108 -15.16 1.63 -3.33
N PHE A 109 -14.47 0.67 -2.77
CA PHE A 109 -14.83 0.04 -1.50
C PHE A 109 -14.71 1.02 -0.34
N LEU A 110 -13.58 1.72 -0.23
CA LEU A 110 -13.34 2.71 0.81
C LEU A 110 -14.35 3.87 0.75
N GLU A 111 -14.64 4.36 -0.45
CA GLU A 111 -15.56 5.50 -0.63
C GLU A 111 -17.03 5.11 -0.40
N LYS A 112 -17.48 3.98 -0.99
CA LYS A 112 -18.92 3.66 -1.05
C LYS A 112 -19.37 2.72 0.05
N HIS A 113 -18.49 1.90 0.59
CA HIS A 113 -18.85 0.88 1.57
C HIS A 113 -18.43 1.26 2.99
N TRP A 114 -17.25 1.88 3.13
CA TRP A 114 -16.79 2.41 4.40
C TRP A 114 -17.03 3.91 4.56
N GLU A 115 -17.52 4.57 3.54
CA GLU A 115 -17.85 6.01 3.52
C GLU A 115 -16.69 6.90 4.00
N LEU A 116 -15.45 6.48 3.67
CA LEU A 116 -14.26 7.21 4.12
C LEU A 116 -14.11 8.54 3.37
N PRO A 117 -13.55 9.55 4.03
CA PRO A 117 -13.23 10.83 3.39
C PRO A 117 -12.32 10.64 2.18
N LYS A 118 -12.53 11.43 1.13
CA LYS A 118 -11.73 11.38 -0.12
C LYS A 118 -10.23 11.47 0.10
N ILE A 119 -9.79 12.18 1.13
CA ILE A 119 -8.38 12.29 1.48
C ILE A 119 -7.76 10.92 1.81
N LEU A 120 -8.51 10.00 2.43
CA LEU A 120 -8.05 8.64 2.74
C LEU A 120 -8.11 7.74 1.51
N VAL A 121 -9.12 7.93 0.66
CA VAL A 121 -9.32 7.13 -0.57
C VAL A 121 -8.21 7.40 -1.59
N GLY A 122 -7.66 8.61 -1.61
CA GLY A 122 -6.63 9.03 -2.58
C GLY A 122 -5.41 8.11 -2.62
N GLY A 123 -5.00 7.54 -1.48
CA GLY A 123 -3.89 6.60 -1.43
C GLY A 123 -4.17 5.30 -2.18
N ALA A 124 -5.40 4.79 -2.11
CA ALA A 124 -5.78 3.58 -2.84
C ALA A 124 -5.90 3.81 -4.35
N THR A 125 -6.24 5.03 -4.79
CA THR A 125 -6.58 5.32 -6.19
C THR A 125 -5.38 5.33 -7.14
N ASP A 126 -4.23 5.82 -6.68
CA ASP A 126 -3.13 6.21 -7.59
C ASP A 126 -1.74 5.80 -7.06
N HIS A 127 -1.63 4.80 -6.18
CA HIS A 127 -0.37 4.45 -5.52
C HIS A 127 0.69 3.79 -6.42
N HIS A 128 0.31 3.38 -7.63
CA HIS A 128 1.26 2.92 -8.65
C HIS A 128 1.72 4.04 -9.61
N LYS A 129 1.11 5.23 -9.53
CA LYS A 129 1.50 6.35 -10.38
C LYS A 129 2.75 7.05 -9.85
N ASP A 130 3.69 7.29 -10.77
CA ASP A 130 4.88 8.07 -10.46
C ASP A 130 4.56 9.54 -10.20
N TYR A 131 5.35 10.12 -9.28
CA TYR A 131 5.41 11.56 -9.19
C TYR A 131 6.11 12.13 -10.44
N ILE A 132 5.41 13.02 -11.14
CA ILE A 132 5.98 13.77 -12.27
C ILE A 132 6.28 15.18 -11.76
N SER A 133 7.49 15.69 -12.06
CA SER A 133 8.09 16.90 -11.46
C SER A 133 7.35 18.22 -11.68
N SER A 134 6.17 18.23 -12.28
CA SER A 134 5.43 19.44 -12.67
C SER A 134 4.45 19.99 -11.62
N GLY A 135 4.29 19.33 -10.48
CA GLY A 135 3.26 19.69 -9.47
C GLY A 135 3.78 19.75 -8.02
N SER A 136 2.87 20.05 -7.11
CA SER A 136 3.09 19.87 -5.68
C SER A 136 2.96 18.41 -5.30
N ILE A 137 3.73 17.96 -4.31
CA ILE A 137 3.57 16.63 -3.71
C ILE A 137 2.22 16.60 -2.98
N ASN A 138 1.41 15.59 -3.28
CA ASN A 138 0.15 15.32 -2.62
C ASN A 138 0.19 13.94 -1.91
N LEU A 139 -0.90 13.59 -1.21
CA LEU A 139 -0.94 12.35 -0.44
C LEU A 139 -0.79 11.09 -1.31
N SER A 140 -1.35 11.05 -2.52
CA SER A 140 -1.18 9.90 -3.43
C SER A 140 0.28 9.69 -3.82
N HIS A 141 1.02 10.79 -4.10
CA HIS A 141 2.45 10.72 -4.38
C HIS A 141 3.26 10.19 -3.18
N ILE A 142 2.87 10.60 -1.96
CA ILE A 142 3.50 10.14 -0.72
C ILE A 142 3.25 8.64 -0.51
N VAL A 143 2.02 8.17 -0.73
CA VAL A 143 1.67 6.74 -0.60
C VAL A 143 2.39 5.92 -1.66
N SER A 144 2.44 6.39 -2.92
CA SER A 144 3.19 5.74 -4.00
C SER A 144 4.68 5.59 -3.64
N ALA A 145 5.31 6.67 -3.19
CA ALA A 145 6.71 6.64 -2.76
C ALA A 145 6.95 5.69 -1.58
N SER A 146 6.00 5.63 -0.65
CA SER A 146 6.07 4.75 0.53
C SER A 146 5.95 3.27 0.15
N ASN A 147 5.02 2.94 -0.75
CA ASN A 147 4.86 1.60 -1.30
C ASN A 147 6.15 1.12 -1.99
N LYS A 148 6.71 1.96 -2.89
CA LYS A 148 7.95 1.66 -3.60
C LYS A 148 9.12 1.46 -2.65
N LEU A 149 9.31 2.36 -1.68
CA LEU A 149 10.38 2.26 -0.71
C LEU A 149 10.26 1.02 0.19
N ALA A 150 9.04 0.62 0.56
CA ALA A 150 8.80 -0.63 1.30
C ALA A 150 9.23 -1.84 0.46
N ASN A 151 8.84 -1.88 -0.82
CA ASN A 151 9.18 -2.95 -1.74
C ASN A 151 10.70 -3.07 -1.98
N GLU A 152 11.40 -1.96 -2.19
CA GLU A 152 12.86 -1.92 -2.34
C GLU A 152 13.60 -2.48 -1.11
N ASN A 153 13.00 -2.35 0.06
CA ASN A 153 13.60 -2.79 1.34
C ASN A 153 13.11 -4.17 1.80
N ASN A 154 12.61 -4.99 0.88
CA ASN A 154 12.13 -6.35 1.12
C ASN A 154 10.95 -6.45 2.11
N ILE A 155 10.19 -5.37 2.25
CA ILE A 155 8.90 -5.38 2.96
C ILE A 155 7.82 -5.39 1.87
N SER A 156 7.87 -6.43 1.04
CA SER A 156 7.07 -6.53 -0.17
C SER A 156 5.71 -7.12 0.10
N HIS A 157 4.75 -6.72 -0.71
CA HIS A 157 3.44 -7.35 -0.78
C HIS A 157 3.57 -8.81 -1.27
N PRO A 158 2.76 -9.78 -0.75
CA PRO A 158 2.87 -11.19 -1.14
C PRO A 158 2.47 -11.48 -2.60
N ILE A 159 1.78 -10.54 -3.25
CA ILE A 159 1.36 -10.63 -4.66
C ILE A 159 2.25 -9.71 -5.51
N MET A 160 3.55 -9.88 -5.41
CA MET A 160 4.49 -9.13 -6.24
C MET A 160 4.78 -9.87 -7.54
N SER A 161 4.70 -9.15 -8.65
CA SER A 161 5.31 -9.56 -9.92
C SER A 161 6.83 -9.32 -9.89
N GLN A 162 7.56 -9.79 -10.90
CA GLN A 162 8.97 -9.41 -11.09
C GLN A 162 9.13 -7.95 -11.49
N HIS A 163 8.03 -7.32 -11.91
CA HIS A 163 8.02 -5.89 -12.18
C HIS A 163 8.31 -5.11 -10.89
N LYS A 164 9.50 -4.49 -10.85
CA LYS A 164 9.92 -3.68 -9.71
C LYS A 164 9.66 -2.22 -10.02
N GLU A 165 8.92 -1.58 -9.15
CA GLU A 165 8.79 -0.14 -9.14
C GLU A 165 9.84 0.43 -8.18
N GLU A 166 10.61 1.41 -8.66
CA GLU A 166 11.64 2.08 -7.85
C GLU A 166 11.15 3.45 -7.40
N LEU A 167 11.66 3.89 -6.25
CA LEU A 167 11.40 5.23 -5.74
C LEU A 167 11.97 6.26 -6.73
N SER A 168 11.10 7.12 -7.24
CA SER A 168 11.45 8.09 -8.27
C SER A 168 12.51 9.10 -7.79
N GLU A 169 13.58 9.30 -8.57
CA GLU A 169 14.57 10.34 -8.32
C GLU A 169 13.94 11.74 -8.30
N ASP A 170 12.93 11.98 -9.13
CA ASP A 170 12.15 13.22 -9.13
C ASP A 170 11.47 13.46 -7.79
N PHE A 171 10.91 12.41 -7.18
CA PHE A 171 10.31 12.51 -5.85
C PHE A 171 11.38 12.81 -4.79
N ILE A 172 12.50 12.09 -4.80
CA ILE A 172 13.61 12.28 -3.85
C ILE A 172 14.14 13.73 -3.94
N THR A 173 14.36 14.21 -5.13
CA THR A 173 14.87 15.57 -5.40
C THR A 173 13.86 16.62 -4.93
N LYS A 174 12.58 16.48 -5.30
CA LYS A 174 11.53 17.42 -4.94
C LYS A 174 11.28 17.44 -3.44
N ALA A 175 11.37 16.28 -2.80
CA ALA A 175 11.23 16.10 -1.36
C ALA A 175 12.47 16.53 -0.58
N ASN A 176 13.57 16.85 -1.26
CA ASN A 176 14.86 17.16 -0.65
C ASN A 176 15.26 16.12 0.41
N LEU A 177 15.20 14.85 0.03
CA LEU A 177 15.49 13.70 0.89
C LEU A 177 16.96 13.30 0.73
N SER A 178 17.68 13.20 1.84
CA SER A 178 19.01 12.62 1.87
C SER A 178 18.95 11.10 2.07
N SER A 179 19.98 10.37 1.64
CA SER A 179 20.08 8.92 1.86
C SER A 179 19.97 8.55 3.35
N ASN A 180 20.60 9.33 4.23
CA ASN A 180 20.55 9.09 5.69
C ASN A 180 19.11 9.23 6.24
N GLU A 181 18.32 10.16 5.72
CA GLU A 181 16.92 10.30 6.13
C GLU A 181 16.06 9.13 5.66
N ILE A 182 16.27 8.68 4.42
CA ILE A 182 15.59 7.50 3.86
C ILE A 182 15.94 6.26 4.69
N GLU A 183 17.23 6.03 4.98
CA GLU A 183 17.67 4.94 5.86
C GLU A 183 17.03 5.02 7.25
N GLY A 184 16.99 6.21 7.84
CA GLY A 184 16.35 6.43 9.14
C GLY A 184 14.84 6.15 9.12
N PHE A 185 14.14 6.42 8.03
CA PHE A 185 12.72 6.07 7.87
C PHE A 185 12.52 4.56 7.78
N ILE A 186 13.41 3.87 7.04
CA ILE A 186 13.38 2.41 6.92
C ILE A 186 13.64 1.74 8.27
N GLU A 187 14.63 2.19 9.03
CA GLU A 187 14.93 1.65 10.35
C GLU A 187 13.76 1.80 11.32
N LYS A 188 13.17 2.99 11.39
CA LYS A 188 11.99 3.24 12.22
C LYS A 188 10.81 2.36 11.83
N THR A 189 10.60 2.16 10.53
CA THR A 189 9.56 1.27 10.00
C THR A 189 9.80 -0.16 10.45
N LYS A 190 11.01 -0.69 10.31
CA LYS A 190 11.37 -2.04 10.77
C LYS A 190 11.14 -2.23 12.26
N ILE A 191 11.49 -1.23 13.08
CA ILE A 191 11.20 -1.27 14.53
C ILE A 191 9.69 -1.33 14.80
N GLY A 192 8.88 -0.55 14.07
CA GLY A 192 7.42 -0.59 14.18
C GLY A 192 6.82 -1.95 13.81
N LEU A 193 7.37 -2.61 12.78
CA LEU A 193 6.93 -3.95 12.38
C LEU A 193 7.28 -5.04 13.41
N LEU A 194 8.44 -4.95 14.08
CA LEU A 194 8.78 -5.87 15.18
C LEU A 194 7.77 -5.83 16.32
N ALA A 195 7.21 -4.65 16.61
CA ALA A 195 6.16 -4.53 17.61
C ALA A 195 4.87 -5.23 17.15
N PHE A 196 4.49 -5.11 15.89
CA PHE A 196 3.35 -5.81 15.32
C PHE A 196 3.51 -7.34 15.36
N ASP A 197 4.67 -7.86 14.98
CA ASP A 197 4.96 -9.29 15.01
C ASP A 197 4.91 -9.87 16.44
N SER A 198 5.40 -9.12 17.42
CA SER A 198 5.34 -9.56 18.81
C SER A 198 3.92 -9.68 19.36
N MET A 199 2.99 -8.85 18.85
CA MET A 199 1.57 -8.91 19.24
C MET A 199 0.80 -10.07 18.59
N ASN A 200 1.23 -10.50 17.39
CA ASN A 200 0.55 -11.60 16.66
C ASN A 200 1.04 -13.00 17.08
N ASN A 201 2.15 -13.09 17.80
CA ASN A 201 2.73 -14.35 18.26
C ASN A 201 2.32 -14.72 19.72
N THR A 202 1.43 -13.93 20.33
CA THR A 202 0.82 -14.17 21.64
C THR A 202 -0.62 -14.62 21.50
#